data_f79dd0cd59244534b9d0e70688565757
#
_entry.id   f79dd0cd59244534b9d0e70688565757
#
_cell.length_a   1.000
_cell.length_b   1.000
_cell.length_c   1.000
_cell.angle_alpha   90.00
_cell.angle_beta   90.00
_cell.angle_gamma   90.00
#
_symmetry.space_group_name_H-M   'P 1'
#
loop_
_entity.id
_entity.type
_entity.pdbx_description
1 polymer ?
#
loop_
_entity_poly.entity_id
_entity_poly.type
_entity_poly.pdbx_seq_one_letter_code
_entity_poly.pdbx_strand_id
1 'polypeptide(L)'
;MGITRIRPARGLERPWLLRIQLLDVRPLIWRHLLLPADITLPRLHRVFQAALGWTNSHLHEFVINGVRYAEPDPDLAGGLEQVDERRVVLSKALGMNARCFDYVYDFGDGWHHLVVVEDRHPDTASAAAEIFCTGGENACPPEDVGGAHGYANFLAAISDSRHEEHRNYMEWSGGHFDPARFDQAAVNRALARIGV
;
A
#
# COMPACT_ATOMS: atom_id res chain seq x y z
N MET A 1 -33.77 -34.35 -24.94
CA MET A 1 -33.78 -33.32 -23.86
C MET A 1 -32.33 -33.06 -23.49
N GLY A 2 -31.77 -31.96 -23.97
CA GLY A 2 -30.40 -31.55 -23.70
C GLY A 2 -30.32 -30.84 -22.35
N ILE A 3 -29.52 -31.36 -21.42
CA ILE A 3 -29.21 -30.71 -20.16
C ILE A 3 -28.20 -29.61 -20.46
N THR A 4 -28.69 -28.39 -20.53
CA THR A 4 -27.82 -27.18 -20.58
C THR A 4 -27.06 -27.11 -19.26
N ARG A 5 -25.77 -27.45 -19.25
CA ARG A 5 -24.88 -27.17 -18.14
C ARG A 5 -24.73 -25.66 -18.05
N ILE A 6 -25.42 -25.05 -17.08
CA ILE A 6 -25.18 -23.69 -16.67
C ILE A 6 -23.77 -23.68 -16.13
N ARG A 7 -22.83 -23.01 -16.82
CA ARG A 7 -21.51 -22.63 -16.24
C ARG A 7 -21.83 -21.79 -15.01
N PRO A 8 -21.31 -22.14 -13.82
CA PRO A 8 -21.39 -21.21 -12.71
C PRO A 8 -20.73 -19.90 -13.15
N ALA A 9 -21.39 -18.79 -12.87
CA ALA A 9 -20.76 -17.48 -12.97
C ALA A 9 -19.40 -17.56 -12.28
N ARG A 10 -18.35 -16.95 -12.89
CA ARG A 10 -17.02 -16.85 -12.27
C ARG A 10 -17.26 -16.51 -10.80
N GLY A 11 -16.95 -17.44 -9.90
CA GLY A 11 -17.14 -17.25 -8.48
C GLY A 11 -16.39 -15.96 -8.10
N LEU A 12 -17.13 -14.98 -7.61
CA LEU A 12 -16.56 -13.81 -6.96
C LEU A 12 -15.65 -14.37 -5.87
N GLU A 13 -14.34 -14.33 -6.10
CA GLU A 13 -13.39 -14.69 -5.06
C GLU A 13 -13.68 -13.77 -3.88
N ARG A 14 -13.90 -14.35 -2.71
CA ARG A 14 -14.22 -13.57 -1.52
C ARG A 14 -13.11 -12.57 -1.24
N PRO A 15 -13.44 -11.36 -0.80
CA PRO A 15 -12.43 -10.35 -0.51
C PRO A 15 -11.49 -10.82 0.62
N TRP A 16 -10.30 -10.26 0.61
CA TRP A 16 -9.31 -10.42 1.68
C TRP A 16 -9.23 -9.14 2.50
N LEU A 17 -9.01 -9.30 3.80
CA LEU A 17 -8.64 -8.21 4.69
C LEU A 17 -7.12 -8.17 4.81
N LEU A 18 -6.51 -7.11 4.32
CA LEU A 18 -5.08 -6.86 4.45
C LEU A 18 -4.82 -5.75 5.45
N ARG A 19 -3.76 -5.91 6.24
CA ARG A 19 -3.14 -4.82 6.99
C ARG A 19 -1.81 -4.48 6.35
N ILE A 20 -1.65 -3.22 5.89
CA ILE A 20 -0.36 -2.68 5.49
C ILE A 20 0.15 -1.77 6.61
N GLN A 21 1.40 -1.97 7.02
CA GLN A 21 2.06 -1.22 8.07
C GLN A 21 3.41 -0.72 7.60
N LEU A 22 3.65 0.59 7.72
CA LEU A 22 4.96 1.19 7.47
C LEU A 22 5.90 0.85 8.63
N LEU A 23 7.08 0.31 8.29
CA LEU A 23 8.10 -0.08 9.27
C LEU A 23 9.05 1.07 9.60
N ASP A 24 9.78 0.93 10.69
CA ASP A 24 10.89 1.80 11.14
C ASP A 24 10.50 3.27 11.39
N VAL A 25 9.21 3.57 11.53
CA VAL A 25 8.71 4.92 11.84
C VAL A 25 7.92 4.98 13.15
N ARG A 26 7.87 6.17 13.73
CA ARG A 26 6.99 6.50 14.85
C ARG A 26 6.33 7.86 14.59
N PRO A 27 5.02 8.01 14.87
CA PRO A 27 4.07 7.01 15.38
C PRO A 27 3.85 5.85 14.40
N LEU A 28 3.24 4.75 14.86
CA LEU A 28 2.91 3.58 14.04
C LEU A 28 1.89 3.96 12.97
N ILE A 29 2.20 3.71 11.70
CA ILE A 29 1.34 4.02 10.56
C ILE A 29 0.86 2.72 9.92
N TRP A 30 -0.46 2.55 9.82
CA TRP A 30 -1.05 1.35 9.22
C TRP A 30 -2.42 1.63 8.60
N ARG A 31 -2.84 0.74 7.70
CA ARG A 31 -4.19 0.73 7.10
C ARG A 31 -4.73 -0.69 7.03
N HIS A 32 -6.03 -0.87 7.30
CA HIS A 32 -6.78 -2.07 6.98
C HIS A 32 -7.51 -1.88 5.65
N LEU A 33 -7.31 -2.81 4.73
CA LEU A 33 -7.84 -2.73 3.37
C LEU A 33 -8.62 -4.00 3.05
N LEU A 34 -9.89 -3.85 2.72
CA LEU A 34 -10.71 -4.91 2.14
C LEU A 34 -10.60 -4.82 0.63
N LEU A 35 -10.20 -5.89 -0.04
CA LEU A 35 -9.96 -5.91 -1.49
C LEU A 35 -10.14 -7.30 -2.08
N PRO A 36 -10.41 -7.42 -3.41
CA PRO A 36 -10.56 -8.71 -4.07
C PRO A 36 -9.25 -9.50 -4.05
N ALA A 37 -9.33 -10.81 -3.78
CA ALA A 37 -8.15 -11.68 -3.73
C ALA A 37 -7.44 -11.84 -5.08
N ASP A 38 -8.16 -11.62 -6.18
CA ASP A 38 -7.66 -11.67 -7.56
C ASP A 38 -7.12 -10.32 -8.07
N ILE A 39 -6.88 -9.37 -7.16
CA ILE A 39 -6.25 -8.09 -7.49
C ILE A 39 -4.86 -8.32 -8.11
N THR A 40 -4.55 -7.60 -9.18
CA THR A 40 -3.19 -7.61 -9.75
C THR A 40 -2.24 -6.75 -8.93
N LEU A 41 -0.93 -7.07 -8.95
CA LEU A 41 0.06 -6.31 -8.19
C LEU A 41 0.12 -4.83 -8.59
N PRO A 42 0.05 -4.44 -9.88
CA PRO A 42 0.00 -3.02 -10.25
C PRO A 42 -1.24 -2.30 -9.71
N ARG A 43 -2.38 -3.00 -9.60
CA ARG A 43 -3.57 -2.40 -9.00
C ARG A 43 -3.43 -2.31 -7.49
N LEU A 44 -2.84 -3.31 -6.84
CA LEU A 44 -2.55 -3.31 -5.41
C LEU A 44 -1.59 -2.17 -5.03
N HIS A 45 -0.56 -1.93 -5.84
CA HIS A 45 0.33 -0.77 -5.69
C HIS A 45 -0.46 0.54 -5.67
N ARG A 46 -1.33 0.77 -6.66
CA ARG A 46 -2.19 1.99 -6.68
C ARG A 46 -3.10 2.09 -5.47
N VAL A 47 -3.59 0.96 -4.96
CA VAL A 47 -4.38 0.91 -3.72
C VAL A 47 -3.54 1.35 -2.53
N PHE A 48 -2.31 0.87 -2.40
CA PHE A 48 -1.41 1.27 -1.33
C PHE A 48 -1.06 2.75 -1.41
N GLN A 49 -0.74 3.27 -2.60
CA GLN A 49 -0.48 4.69 -2.83
C GLN A 49 -1.67 5.56 -2.37
N ALA A 50 -2.88 5.23 -2.78
CA ALA A 50 -4.08 5.97 -2.40
C ALA A 50 -4.40 5.86 -0.90
N ALA A 51 -4.17 4.68 -0.30
CA ALA A 51 -4.44 4.45 1.13
C ALA A 51 -3.43 5.14 2.04
N LEU A 52 -2.20 5.27 1.59
CA LEU A 52 -1.12 5.94 2.31
C LEU A 52 -1.05 7.44 2.01
N GLY A 53 -1.60 7.89 0.87
CA GLY A 53 -1.64 9.30 0.48
C GLY A 53 -0.44 9.73 -0.34
N TRP A 54 0.30 8.80 -0.94
CA TRP A 54 1.40 9.05 -1.85
C TRP A 54 0.94 9.24 -3.30
N THR A 55 1.83 9.77 -4.14
CA THR A 55 1.51 10.25 -5.49
C THR A 55 2.04 9.36 -6.61
N ASN A 56 2.62 8.20 -6.27
CA ASN A 56 3.24 7.26 -7.22
C ASN A 56 4.36 7.92 -8.04
N SER A 57 5.24 8.66 -7.37
CA SER A 57 6.34 9.40 -8.00
C SER A 57 7.63 8.58 -8.12
N HIS A 58 7.71 7.44 -7.44
CA HIS A 58 8.90 6.62 -7.33
C HIS A 58 8.65 5.15 -7.70
N LEU A 59 9.74 4.39 -7.88
CA LEU A 59 9.71 2.96 -8.12
C LEU A 59 9.28 2.19 -6.87
N HIS A 60 8.78 0.98 -7.10
CA HIS A 60 8.37 0.07 -6.04
C HIS A 60 8.67 -1.37 -6.38
N GLU A 61 8.60 -2.22 -5.36
CA GLU A 61 8.62 -3.66 -5.53
C GLU A 61 7.77 -4.38 -4.48
N PHE A 62 7.34 -5.58 -4.81
CA PHE A 62 6.78 -6.54 -3.87
C PHE A 62 7.77 -7.69 -3.68
N VAL A 63 7.95 -8.15 -2.44
CA VAL A 63 8.71 -9.38 -2.15
C VAL A 63 7.75 -10.40 -1.55
N ILE A 64 7.35 -11.39 -2.35
CA ILE A 64 6.37 -12.40 -1.99
C ILE A 64 7.01 -13.79 -2.09
N ASN A 65 7.04 -14.53 -0.98
CA ASN A 65 7.69 -15.86 -0.92
C ASN A 65 9.14 -15.86 -1.42
N GLY A 66 9.88 -14.77 -1.18
CA GLY A 66 11.26 -14.60 -1.61
C GLY A 66 11.45 -14.23 -3.08
N VAL A 67 10.35 -14.08 -3.84
CA VAL A 67 10.37 -13.62 -5.23
C VAL A 67 10.10 -12.12 -5.26
N ARG A 68 10.91 -11.38 -6.03
CA ARG A 68 10.77 -9.93 -6.23
C ARG A 68 9.92 -9.68 -7.47
N TYR A 69 8.89 -8.86 -7.32
CA TYR A 69 7.99 -8.43 -8.38
C TYR A 69 8.05 -6.92 -8.50
N ALA A 70 8.32 -6.41 -9.69
CA ALA A 70 8.39 -4.98 -9.97
C ALA A 70 7.98 -4.70 -11.41
N GLU A 71 7.77 -3.42 -11.73
CA GLU A 71 7.68 -3.00 -13.11
C GLU A 71 9.06 -3.11 -13.79
N PRO A 72 9.15 -3.70 -14.99
CA PRO A 72 10.43 -3.81 -15.68
C PRO A 72 11.06 -2.45 -15.94
N ASP A 73 12.25 -2.24 -15.42
CA ASP A 73 13.06 -1.07 -15.70
C ASP A 73 14.25 -1.46 -16.60
N PRO A 74 14.31 -0.95 -17.84
CA PRO A 74 15.42 -1.26 -18.77
C PRO A 74 16.79 -0.84 -18.24
N ASP A 75 16.85 0.20 -17.40
CA ASP A 75 18.09 0.74 -16.86
C ASP A 75 18.63 -0.10 -15.70
N LEU A 76 17.78 -0.92 -15.09
CA LEU A 76 18.14 -1.91 -14.06
C LEU A 76 18.44 -3.30 -14.63
N ALA A 77 18.46 -3.47 -15.96
CA ALA A 77 18.75 -4.73 -16.63
C ALA A 77 20.18 -5.20 -16.31
N GLY A 78 20.29 -6.19 -15.44
CA GLY A 78 21.57 -6.76 -14.97
C GLY A 78 21.69 -6.83 -13.43
N GLY A 79 20.68 -6.34 -12.72
CA GLY A 79 20.58 -6.42 -11.26
C GLY A 79 19.95 -7.74 -10.75
N LEU A 80 19.23 -7.65 -9.65
CA LEU A 80 18.56 -8.80 -9.03
C LEU A 80 17.47 -9.36 -9.96
N GLU A 81 17.32 -10.68 -9.96
CA GLU A 81 16.29 -11.36 -10.73
C GLU A 81 14.90 -10.90 -10.26
N GLN A 82 14.19 -10.18 -11.12
CA GLN A 82 12.86 -9.65 -10.85
C GLN A 82 11.85 -10.23 -11.84
N VAL A 83 10.64 -10.48 -11.36
CA VAL A 83 9.50 -10.91 -12.17
C VAL A 83 8.66 -9.69 -12.52
N ASP A 84 8.31 -9.56 -13.80
CA ASP A 84 7.38 -8.52 -14.28
C ASP A 84 6.01 -8.65 -13.59
N GLU A 85 5.64 -7.64 -12.80
CA GLU A 85 4.43 -7.63 -11.99
C GLU A 85 3.13 -7.42 -12.78
N ARG A 86 3.21 -6.91 -14.03
CA ARG A 86 2.06 -6.38 -14.79
C ARG A 86 0.89 -7.35 -14.95
N ARG A 87 1.14 -8.66 -14.87
CA ARG A 87 0.10 -9.71 -14.99
C ARG A 87 0.01 -10.61 -13.77
N VAL A 88 0.70 -10.27 -12.71
CA VAL A 88 0.73 -11.07 -11.49
C VAL A 88 -0.48 -10.77 -10.62
N VAL A 89 -1.17 -11.82 -10.18
CA VAL A 89 -2.33 -11.75 -9.28
C VAL A 89 -1.87 -12.09 -7.87
N LEU A 90 -2.27 -11.29 -6.88
CA LEU A 90 -1.86 -11.44 -5.49
C LEU A 90 -2.10 -12.85 -4.94
N SER A 91 -3.30 -13.40 -5.10
CA SER A 91 -3.63 -14.73 -4.58
C SER A 91 -2.78 -15.84 -5.22
N LYS A 92 -2.32 -15.66 -6.46
CA LYS A 92 -1.43 -16.60 -7.13
C LYS A 92 0.01 -16.49 -6.63
N ALA A 93 0.53 -15.27 -6.47
CA ALA A 93 1.88 -15.04 -5.98
C ALA A 93 2.03 -15.49 -4.52
N LEU A 94 1.04 -15.16 -3.67
CA LEU A 94 1.08 -15.49 -2.23
C LEU A 94 0.82 -16.98 -1.96
N GLY A 95 -0.05 -17.60 -2.74
CA GLY A 95 -0.45 -18.99 -2.53
C GLY A 95 -1.32 -19.18 -1.28
N MET A 96 -1.51 -20.44 -0.86
CA MET A 96 -2.43 -20.78 0.23
C MET A 96 -1.82 -20.63 1.63
N ASN A 97 -0.51 -20.82 1.75
CA ASN A 97 0.16 -20.96 3.05
C ASN A 97 0.74 -19.65 3.59
N ALA A 98 1.25 -18.78 2.73
CA ALA A 98 1.81 -17.50 3.14
C ALA A 98 0.71 -16.52 3.55
N ARG A 99 0.99 -15.73 4.59
CA ARG A 99 0.08 -14.72 5.11
C ARG A 99 0.68 -13.32 5.16
N CYS A 100 1.92 -13.16 4.76
CA CYS A 100 2.57 -11.85 4.73
C CYS A 100 3.52 -11.75 3.54
N PHE A 101 3.80 -10.51 3.18
CA PHE A 101 4.77 -10.14 2.16
C PHE A 101 5.25 -8.71 2.40
N ASP A 102 6.36 -8.35 1.77
CA ASP A 102 6.90 -6.99 1.86
C ASP A 102 6.50 -6.17 0.64
N TYR A 103 6.29 -4.89 0.86
CA TYR A 103 6.12 -3.88 -0.18
C TYR A 103 7.10 -2.74 0.11
N VAL A 104 7.97 -2.45 -0.85
CA VAL A 104 8.95 -1.37 -0.78
C VAL A 104 8.57 -0.30 -1.79
N TYR A 105 8.52 0.94 -1.35
CA TYR A 105 8.24 2.11 -2.19
C TYR A 105 9.36 3.11 -2.02
N ASP A 106 9.74 3.76 -3.12
CA ASP A 106 10.84 4.72 -3.19
C ASP A 106 12.18 4.14 -2.68
N PHE A 107 13.00 3.65 -3.60
CA PHE A 107 14.28 3.02 -3.24
C PHE A 107 15.30 4.03 -2.67
N GLY A 108 15.08 5.34 -2.85
CA GLY A 108 15.88 6.41 -2.25
C GLY A 108 15.56 6.58 -0.76
N ASP A 109 14.29 6.77 -0.44
CA ASP A 109 13.79 6.91 0.94
C ASP A 109 13.64 5.55 1.65
N GLY A 110 13.48 4.47 0.90
CA GLY A 110 13.44 3.11 1.41
C GLY A 110 12.20 2.81 2.27
N TRP A 111 11.01 3.23 1.86
CA TRP A 111 9.77 2.98 2.59
C TRP A 111 9.39 1.50 2.55
N HIS A 112 9.71 0.81 3.63
CA HIS A 112 9.48 -0.62 3.79
C HIS A 112 8.17 -0.87 4.55
N HIS A 113 7.30 -1.71 3.98
CA HIS A 113 6.01 -2.06 4.57
C HIS A 113 5.89 -3.56 4.74
N LEU A 114 5.39 -3.97 5.90
CA LEU A 114 4.87 -5.31 6.10
C LEU A 114 3.39 -5.33 5.74
N VAL A 115 3.02 -6.23 4.83
CA VAL A 115 1.63 -6.50 4.48
C VAL A 115 1.23 -7.86 5.02
N VAL A 116 0.15 -7.91 5.80
CA VAL A 116 -0.38 -9.14 6.41
C VAL A 116 -1.79 -9.39 5.89
N VAL A 117 -2.06 -10.59 5.43
CA VAL A 117 -3.43 -11.07 5.15
C VAL A 117 -4.02 -11.56 6.46
N GLU A 118 -4.81 -10.72 7.11
CA GLU A 118 -5.42 -11.02 8.40
C GLU A 118 -6.59 -11.98 8.26
N ASP A 119 -7.41 -11.77 7.22
CA ASP A 119 -8.52 -12.65 6.91
C ASP A 119 -8.68 -12.84 5.39
N ARG A 120 -8.89 -14.07 4.97
CA ARG A 120 -9.14 -14.42 3.56
C ARG A 120 -10.63 -14.48 3.19
N HIS A 121 -11.52 -14.46 4.20
CA HIS A 121 -12.96 -14.58 4.02
C HIS A 121 -13.72 -13.82 5.11
N PRO A 122 -13.50 -12.49 5.25
CA PRO A 122 -14.19 -11.75 6.30
C PRO A 122 -15.71 -11.77 6.12
N ASP A 123 -16.43 -12.01 7.20
CA ASP A 123 -17.89 -12.11 7.21
C ASP A 123 -18.60 -10.78 6.83
N THR A 124 -17.88 -9.67 6.92
CA THR A 124 -18.38 -8.33 6.59
C THR A 124 -18.45 -8.04 5.08
N ALA A 125 -17.99 -8.97 4.27
CA ALA A 125 -17.94 -8.80 2.84
C ALA A 125 -19.31 -9.07 2.21
N SER A 126 -20.11 -8.04 2.06
CA SER A 126 -21.05 -7.97 0.95
C SER A 126 -20.27 -8.23 -0.34
N ALA A 127 -20.80 -9.04 -1.25
CA ALA A 127 -20.13 -9.58 -2.44
C ALA A 127 -19.67 -8.54 -3.49
N ALA A 128 -19.12 -7.42 -3.06
CA ALA A 128 -18.68 -6.34 -3.91
C ALA A 128 -17.19 -6.46 -4.19
N ALA A 129 -16.86 -6.41 -5.47
CA ALA A 129 -15.50 -6.22 -5.99
C ALA A 129 -14.91 -4.84 -5.63
N GLU A 130 -15.39 -4.21 -4.58
CA GLU A 130 -15.04 -2.86 -4.17
C GLU A 130 -13.88 -2.89 -3.18
N ILE A 131 -13.01 -1.91 -3.30
CA ILE A 131 -11.84 -1.73 -2.44
C ILE A 131 -12.18 -0.70 -1.39
N PHE A 132 -12.02 -1.07 -0.10
CA PHE A 132 -12.32 -0.19 1.03
C PHE A 132 -11.19 -0.18 2.07
N CYS A 133 -10.92 1.00 2.61
CA CYS A 133 -10.19 1.15 3.85
C CYS A 133 -11.18 1.04 5.02
N THR A 134 -10.99 0.03 5.87
CA THR A 134 -11.86 -0.23 7.02
C THR A 134 -11.31 0.35 8.33
N GLY A 135 -10.04 0.80 8.34
CA GLY A 135 -9.41 1.41 9.50
C GLY A 135 -7.97 1.80 9.21
N GLY A 136 -7.37 2.56 10.14
CA GLY A 136 -5.98 2.99 10.05
C GLY A 136 -5.64 3.97 11.15
N GLU A 137 -4.36 4.30 11.24
CA GLU A 137 -3.85 5.30 12.18
C GLU A 137 -2.71 6.10 11.56
N ASN A 138 -2.64 7.34 11.95
CA ASN A 138 -1.59 8.30 11.68
C ASN A 138 -1.41 8.67 10.19
N ALA A 139 -0.84 9.83 9.94
CA ALA A 139 -0.50 10.31 8.61
C ALA A 139 0.79 9.63 8.12
N CYS A 140 0.84 9.32 6.82
CA CYS A 140 2.08 8.87 6.22
C CYS A 140 3.06 10.03 6.07
N PRO A 141 4.38 9.74 6.04
CA PRO A 141 5.39 10.72 5.73
C PRO A 141 5.09 11.42 4.40
N PRO A 142 5.40 12.70 4.27
CA PRO A 142 5.41 13.34 2.96
C PRO A 142 6.40 12.66 2.01
N GLU A 143 6.16 12.75 0.69
CA GLU A 143 7.13 12.34 -0.33
C GLU A 143 8.47 13.06 -0.14
N ASP A 144 9.58 12.41 -0.47
CA ASP A 144 10.93 13.00 -0.48
C ASP A 144 11.40 13.57 0.88
N VAL A 145 10.88 13.08 1.99
CA VAL A 145 11.27 13.57 3.33
C VAL A 145 12.61 13.00 3.83
N GLY A 146 13.21 12.04 3.11
CA GLY A 146 14.50 11.43 3.44
C GLY A 146 14.39 10.16 4.28
N GLY A 147 13.37 9.35 4.02
CA GLY A 147 13.15 8.06 4.67
C GLY A 147 12.81 8.17 6.15
N ALA A 148 12.91 7.06 6.88
CA ALA A 148 12.54 7.01 8.30
C ALA A 148 13.34 8.00 9.16
N HIS A 149 14.61 8.23 8.84
CA HIS A 149 15.45 9.19 9.55
C HIS A 149 15.03 10.64 9.26
N GLY A 150 14.82 10.97 7.98
CA GLY A 150 14.34 12.29 7.56
C GLY A 150 12.97 12.60 8.16
N TYR A 151 12.06 11.60 8.18
CA TYR A 151 10.76 11.76 8.82
C TYR A 151 10.86 12.05 10.33
N ALA A 152 11.75 11.35 11.05
CA ALA A 152 11.97 11.62 12.46
C ALA A 152 12.48 13.06 12.70
N ASN A 153 13.43 13.53 11.88
CA ASN A 153 13.94 14.91 11.93
C ASN A 153 12.84 15.92 11.57
N PHE A 154 12.05 15.65 10.55
CA PHE A 154 10.90 16.46 10.16
C PHE A 154 9.92 16.64 11.33
N LEU A 155 9.52 15.54 11.99
CA LEU A 155 8.61 15.59 13.14
C LEU A 155 9.20 16.38 14.30
N ALA A 156 10.48 16.18 14.60
CA ALA A 156 11.18 16.96 15.64
C ALA A 156 11.17 18.45 15.32
N ALA A 157 11.48 18.81 14.08
CA ALA A 157 11.56 20.20 13.65
C ALA A 157 10.20 20.90 13.67
N ILE A 158 9.12 20.26 13.17
CA ILE A 158 7.79 20.90 13.14
C ILE A 158 7.18 21.02 14.54
N SER A 159 7.61 20.19 15.50
CA SER A 159 7.08 20.19 16.87
C SER A 159 7.71 21.25 17.79
N ASP A 160 8.90 21.78 17.47
CA ASP A 160 9.57 22.82 18.26
C ASP A 160 9.87 24.06 17.40
N SER A 161 9.16 25.15 17.65
CA SER A 161 9.35 26.42 16.94
C SER A 161 10.76 27.04 17.09
N ARG A 162 11.59 26.54 18.01
CA ARG A 162 12.98 26.96 18.21
C ARG A 162 13.98 26.09 17.44
N HIS A 163 13.51 25.00 16.82
CA HIS A 163 14.37 24.14 16.01
C HIS A 163 14.90 24.91 14.80
N GLU A 164 16.17 24.75 14.47
CA GLU A 164 16.83 25.49 13.38
C GLU A 164 16.13 25.31 12.03
N GLU A 165 15.61 24.09 11.76
CA GLU A 165 14.91 23.74 10.52
C GLU A 165 13.40 23.95 10.60
N HIS A 166 12.84 24.42 11.72
CA HIS A 166 11.39 24.54 11.90
C HIS A 166 10.72 25.30 10.75
N ARG A 167 11.24 26.47 10.43
CA ARG A 167 10.67 27.32 9.39
C ARG A 167 10.73 26.64 8.01
N ASN A 168 11.87 26.04 7.69
CA ASN A 168 12.09 25.39 6.40
C ASN A 168 11.11 24.23 6.21
N TYR A 169 10.97 23.35 7.20
CA TYR A 169 10.04 22.22 7.12
C TYR A 169 8.57 22.65 7.14
N MET A 170 8.23 23.70 7.89
CA MET A 170 6.85 24.24 7.85
C MET A 170 6.51 24.81 6.47
N GLU A 171 7.42 25.59 5.85
CA GLU A 171 7.23 26.11 4.50
C GLU A 171 7.16 24.96 3.48
N TRP A 172 8.06 23.98 3.57
CA TRP A 172 8.12 22.83 2.67
C TRP A 172 6.86 21.97 2.75
N SER A 173 6.29 21.74 3.95
CA SER A 173 5.07 20.94 4.16
C SER A 173 3.77 21.72 3.91
N GLY A 174 3.82 22.94 3.41
CA GLY A 174 2.66 23.78 3.16
C GLY A 174 2.06 24.42 4.41
N GLY A 175 2.82 24.54 5.47
CA GLY A 175 2.46 25.26 6.71
C GLY A 175 1.73 24.44 7.75
N HIS A 176 1.36 23.22 7.46
CA HIS A 176 0.69 22.35 8.43
C HIS A 176 0.86 20.86 8.11
N PHE A 177 1.33 20.11 9.09
CA PHE A 177 1.33 18.65 9.07
C PHE A 177 0.96 18.11 10.45
N ASP A 178 -0.10 17.31 10.52
CA ASP A 178 -0.53 16.62 11.74
C ASP A 178 -0.21 15.12 11.62
N PRO A 179 0.82 14.64 12.32
CA PRO A 179 1.23 13.23 12.24
C PRO A 179 0.18 12.25 12.78
N ALA A 180 -0.74 12.72 13.64
CA ALA A 180 -1.81 11.88 14.19
C ALA A 180 -3.06 11.82 13.28
N ARG A 181 -3.06 12.57 12.18
CA ARG A 181 -4.23 12.64 11.31
C ARG A 181 -4.42 11.35 10.51
N PHE A 182 -5.62 10.81 10.57
CA PHE A 182 -6.10 9.77 9.66
C PHE A 182 -7.55 10.07 9.26
N ASP A 183 -7.79 10.28 7.97
CA ASP A 183 -9.13 10.54 7.42
C ASP A 183 -9.56 9.37 6.54
N GLN A 184 -10.20 8.37 7.17
CA GLN A 184 -10.71 7.18 6.48
C GLN A 184 -11.65 7.52 5.31
N ALA A 185 -12.47 8.56 5.45
CA ALA A 185 -13.41 8.95 4.40
C ALA A 185 -12.67 9.54 3.19
N ALA A 186 -11.60 10.32 3.40
CA ALA A 186 -10.74 10.81 2.32
C ALA A 186 -10.02 9.66 1.62
N VAL A 187 -9.48 8.70 2.36
CA VAL A 187 -8.87 7.49 1.81
C VAL A 187 -9.88 6.73 0.94
N ASN A 188 -11.09 6.48 1.43
CA ASN A 188 -12.10 5.77 0.67
C ASN A 188 -12.55 6.52 -0.60
N ARG A 189 -12.58 7.87 -0.57
CA ARG A 189 -12.80 8.66 -1.79
C ARG A 189 -11.67 8.51 -2.82
N ALA A 190 -10.43 8.39 -2.36
CA ALA A 190 -9.29 8.14 -3.25
C ALA A 190 -9.33 6.72 -3.84
N LEU A 191 -9.62 5.71 -3.03
CA LEU A 191 -9.76 4.31 -3.45
C LEU A 191 -10.88 4.12 -4.49
N ALA A 192 -12.00 4.80 -4.35
CA ALA A 192 -13.11 4.75 -5.31
C ALA A 192 -12.74 5.24 -6.73
N ARG A 193 -11.64 5.98 -6.88
CA ARG A 193 -11.12 6.45 -8.18
C ARG A 193 -10.20 5.44 -8.87
N ILE A 194 -9.77 4.41 -8.15
CA ILE A 194 -8.98 3.32 -8.69
C ILE A 194 -9.93 2.38 -9.42
N GLY A 195 -10.15 2.66 -10.69
CA GLY A 195 -11.13 1.94 -11.51
C GLY A 195 -11.05 0.41 -11.43
N VAL A 196 -12.15 -0.23 -11.73
CA VAL A 196 -12.30 -1.70 -11.83
C VAL A 196 -11.43 -2.27 -12.94
#